data_6208255997c9d887f33c00b441277bc4
#
_entry.id   6208255997c9d887f33c00b441277bc4
#
_cell.length_a   1.000
_cell.length_b   1.000
_cell.length_c   1.000
_cell.angle_alpha   90.00
_cell.angle_beta   90.00
_cell.angle_gamma   90.00
#
_symmetry.space_group_name_H-M   'P 1'
#
loop_
_entity.id
_entity.type
_entity.pdbx_description
1 polymer ?
#
loop_
_entity_poly.entity_id
_entity_poly.type
_entity_poly.pdbx_seq_one_letter_code
_entity_poly.pdbx_strand_id
1 'polypeptide(L)'
;MIYDHITELIGDTPLLRLDPAAHGLAGVELYAKLESHNPFGSVKDRVAWAMIRDDVERVAAGGQSFIEASSGNTAKALRVLGALHGIPLRAVTNRIRVAEVRQLLQLLDTEIVELPGLSECPDPQAADDVSAVIAQTTGQAPGRWFHPSQYTNERNLDAHRDGTGAEIAADLAAAGITHLDYLVGGLGTTGSTRGTAATLLRHHPGLRTIGVVSDRADFIPGIRSEREMWEVGLFEPDFYDEIVTVDSAGAIEGTLALIRGYGVLAGPTSGAGYAALLRTLAAAPRPADRPLVAVLIVCDRLEPYLSYIAKRRPDLFGQAAAPEPPDASTAPTLTPAELAELDRTGRPTVVDTRGAMAYRVGHVPGALNIRDDHLDEMLGQGMPFPRSRPVVFVCPVGEASLRFAALAHRAGYDAYSLAGGIVAWRDAGCPLERGG
;
A
#
# COMPACT_ATOMS: atom_id res chain seq x y z
N MET A 1 -25.70 17.28 19.65
CA MET A 1 -26.09 17.06 18.24
C MET A 1 -26.59 15.62 18.15
N ILE A 2 -27.72 15.37 17.52
CA ILE A 2 -28.28 14.02 17.34
C ILE A 2 -28.25 13.75 15.84
N TYR A 3 -27.78 12.56 15.45
CA TYR A 3 -27.74 12.10 14.07
C TYR A 3 -28.65 10.87 13.94
N ASP A 4 -29.34 10.76 12.82
CA ASP A 4 -30.27 9.65 12.57
C ASP A 4 -29.60 8.47 11.87
N HIS A 5 -28.51 8.74 11.14
CA HIS A 5 -27.77 7.71 10.40
C HIS A 5 -26.25 7.90 10.49
N ILE A 6 -25.50 6.80 10.55
CA ILE A 6 -24.04 6.82 10.69
C ILE A 6 -23.33 7.52 9.51
N THR A 7 -23.94 7.55 8.33
CA THR A 7 -23.37 8.22 7.14
C THR A 7 -23.36 9.74 7.28
N GLU A 8 -24.17 10.32 8.16
CA GLU A 8 -24.17 11.76 8.46
C GLU A 8 -22.92 12.20 9.23
N LEU A 9 -22.19 11.23 9.80
CA LEU A 9 -20.90 11.45 10.46
C LEU A 9 -19.70 11.37 9.51
N ILE A 10 -19.93 11.06 8.24
CA ILE A 10 -18.85 11.00 7.25
C ILE A 10 -18.54 12.42 6.79
N GLY A 11 -17.33 12.87 7.04
CA GLY A 11 -16.89 14.22 6.73
C GLY A 11 -16.78 15.10 7.97
N ASP A 12 -16.69 16.40 7.76
CA ASP A 12 -16.50 17.43 8.80
C ASP A 12 -15.39 17.06 9.79
N THR A 13 -14.31 16.46 9.26
CA THR A 13 -13.18 16.01 10.09
C THR A 13 -12.33 17.19 10.54
N PRO A 14 -11.74 17.14 11.75
CA PRO A 14 -10.96 18.26 12.29
C PRO A 14 -9.70 18.59 11.44
N LEU A 15 -9.38 19.88 11.37
CA LEU A 15 -8.07 20.38 10.94
C LEU A 15 -7.29 20.81 12.19
N LEU A 16 -6.30 20.00 12.59
CA LEU A 16 -5.49 20.21 13.80
C LEU A 16 -4.22 20.99 13.46
N ARG A 17 -3.98 22.11 14.14
CA ARG A 17 -2.67 22.79 14.11
C ARG A 17 -1.66 21.99 14.92
N LEU A 18 -0.54 21.64 14.29
CA LEU A 18 0.55 20.93 14.94
C LEU A 18 1.50 21.90 15.64
N ASP A 19 1.88 21.61 16.91
CA ASP A 19 2.75 22.47 17.68
C ASP A 19 4.14 22.61 17.01
N PRO A 20 4.57 23.84 16.66
CA PRO A 20 5.88 24.09 16.07
C PRO A 20 7.05 23.60 16.91
N ALA A 21 6.91 23.55 18.22
CA ALA A 21 7.97 23.08 19.11
C ALA A 21 8.30 21.59 18.87
N ALA A 22 7.33 20.78 18.45
CA ALA A 22 7.53 19.35 18.23
C ALA A 22 8.23 19.02 16.89
N HIS A 23 8.04 19.82 15.82
CA HIS A 23 8.73 19.60 14.55
C HIS A 23 10.01 20.43 14.39
N GLY A 24 10.19 21.49 15.18
CA GLY A 24 11.43 22.28 15.24
C GLY A 24 11.76 23.11 13.98
N LEU A 25 10.84 23.22 13.02
CA LEU A 25 11.04 23.99 11.79
C LEU A 25 10.63 25.45 12.00
N ALA A 26 11.60 26.36 12.10
CA ALA A 26 11.33 27.78 12.23
C ALA A 26 10.59 28.34 11.00
N GLY A 27 9.61 29.21 11.24
CA GLY A 27 8.83 29.84 10.17
C GLY A 27 7.91 28.88 9.38
N VAL A 28 7.44 27.80 10.01
CA VAL A 28 6.55 26.81 9.41
C VAL A 28 5.33 26.60 10.30
N GLU A 29 4.15 26.61 9.71
CA GLU A 29 2.89 26.21 10.33
C GLU A 29 2.37 24.93 9.66
N LEU A 30 2.20 23.88 10.46
CA LEU A 30 1.70 22.59 9.99
C LEU A 30 0.29 22.34 10.51
N TYR A 31 -0.53 21.80 9.63
CA TYR A 31 -1.88 21.36 9.93
C TYR A 31 -2.08 19.91 9.53
N ALA A 32 -2.82 19.17 10.33
CA ALA A 32 -3.19 17.77 10.08
C ALA A 32 -4.70 17.67 9.86
N LYS A 33 -5.13 17.27 8.66
CA LYS A 33 -6.53 16.93 8.39
C LYS A 33 -6.80 15.51 8.87
N LEU A 34 -7.54 15.38 9.95
CA LEU A 34 -7.73 14.13 10.69
C LEU A 34 -8.83 13.26 10.08
N GLU A 35 -8.57 12.67 8.90
CA GLU A 35 -9.51 11.77 8.23
C GLU A 35 -9.76 10.46 9.00
N SER A 36 -8.93 10.15 9.99
CA SER A 36 -9.14 9.09 10.98
C SER A 36 -10.37 9.31 11.89
N HIS A 37 -10.96 10.51 11.88
CA HIS A 37 -12.16 10.86 12.66
C HIS A 37 -13.46 10.55 11.90
N ASN A 38 -13.42 10.13 10.66
CA ASN A 38 -14.59 9.53 10.02
C ASN A 38 -15.08 8.31 10.82
N PRO A 39 -16.37 7.95 10.75
CA PRO A 39 -17.01 6.98 11.66
C PRO A 39 -16.40 5.58 11.62
N PHE A 40 -15.85 5.15 10.49
CA PHE A 40 -15.16 3.85 10.35
C PHE A 40 -13.64 3.99 10.51
N GLY A 41 -13.16 5.20 10.80
CA GLY A 41 -11.77 5.49 11.19
C GLY A 41 -10.81 5.71 10.03
N SER A 42 -11.27 6.08 8.83
CA SER A 42 -10.36 6.35 7.72
C SER A 42 -10.91 7.30 6.65
N VAL A 43 -9.99 7.83 5.85
CA VAL A 43 -10.25 8.61 4.63
C VAL A 43 -11.16 7.87 3.62
N LYS A 44 -11.21 6.53 3.69
CA LYS A 44 -11.99 5.71 2.75
C LYS A 44 -13.48 5.67 3.06
N ASP A 45 -13.90 6.13 4.20
CA ASP A 45 -15.31 6.27 4.55
C ASP A 45 -16.01 7.21 3.57
N ARG A 46 -15.38 8.36 3.26
CA ARG A 46 -15.86 9.31 2.24
C ARG A 46 -15.93 8.67 0.86
N VAL A 47 -14.86 7.99 0.46
CA VAL A 47 -14.75 7.34 -0.86
C VAL A 47 -15.81 6.27 -1.04
N ALA A 48 -15.93 5.37 -0.06
CA ALA A 48 -16.91 4.30 -0.11
C ALA A 48 -18.33 4.82 -0.23
N TRP A 49 -18.69 5.81 0.61
CA TRP A 49 -20.02 6.41 0.58
C TRP A 49 -20.29 7.15 -0.73
N ALA A 50 -19.35 7.95 -1.21
CA ALA A 50 -19.52 8.68 -2.47
C ALA A 50 -19.72 7.75 -3.67
N MET A 51 -19.05 6.60 -3.69
CA MET A 51 -19.16 5.63 -4.79
C MET A 51 -20.48 4.86 -4.81
N ILE A 52 -21.16 4.71 -3.66
CA ILE A 52 -22.35 3.84 -3.59
C ILE A 52 -23.65 4.57 -3.28
N ARG A 53 -23.64 5.77 -2.67
CA ARG A 53 -24.82 6.43 -2.11
C ARG A 53 -25.99 6.58 -3.09
N ASP A 54 -25.72 6.83 -4.35
CA ASP A 54 -26.77 7.02 -5.37
C ASP A 54 -27.30 5.69 -5.93
N ASP A 55 -26.61 4.58 -5.68
CA ASP A 55 -26.90 3.27 -6.22
C ASP A 55 -27.32 2.23 -5.16
N VAL A 56 -27.04 2.49 -3.88
CA VAL A 56 -27.13 1.49 -2.80
C VAL A 56 -28.54 0.87 -2.69
N GLU A 57 -29.60 1.69 -2.79
CA GLU A 57 -30.98 1.20 -2.73
C GLU A 57 -31.32 0.31 -3.94
N ARG A 58 -30.86 0.67 -5.14
CA ARG A 58 -31.03 -0.11 -6.36
C ARG A 58 -30.30 -1.43 -6.27
N VAL A 59 -29.07 -1.41 -5.75
CA VAL A 59 -28.21 -2.61 -5.57
C VAL A 59 -28.86 -3.56 -4.57
N ALA A 60 -29.37 -3.04 -3.44
CA ALA A 60 -30.07 -3.81 -2.43
C ALA A 60 -31.35 -4.45 -2.99
N ALA A 61 -32.21 -3.66 -3.63
CA ALA A 61 -33.46 -4.14 -4.24
C ALA A 61 -33.21 -5.18 -5.34
N GLY A 62 -32.09 -5.07 -6.07
CA GLY A 62 -31.67 -6.03 -7.10
C GLY A 62 -31.01 -7.30 -6.55
N GLY A 63 -30.83 -7.43 -5.24
CA GLY A 63 -30.15 -8.57 -4.61
C GLY A 63 -28.69 -8.71 -5.06
N GLN A 64 -28.06 -7.63 -5.46
CA GLN A 64 -26.66 -7.61 -5.90
C GLN A 64 -25.71 -7.63 -4.70
N SER A 65 -24.48 -8.06 -4.93
CA SER A 65 -23.38 -7.98 -3.98
C SER A 65 -22.33 -6.98 -4.47
N PHE A 66 -21.64 -6.33 -3.55
CA PHE A 66 -20.44 -5.56 -3.89
C PHE A 66 -19.28 -6.49 -4.24
N ILE A 67 -18.48 -6.07 -5.20
CA ILE A 67 -17.16 -6.66 -5.48
C ILE A 67 -16.14 -5.53 -5.63
N GLU A 68 -15.00 -5.60 -4.93
CA GLU A 68 -14.04 -4.50 -4.95
C GLU A 68 -12.60 -5.00 -4.83
N ALA A 69 -11.68 -4.32 -5.53
CA ALA A 69 -10.25 -4.49 -5.41
C ALA A 69 -9.75 -3.79 -4.14
N SER A 70 -9.71 -4.48 -3.01
CA SER A 70 -9.25 -3.86 -1.77
C SER A 70 -8.79 -4.88 -0.73
N SER A 71 -7.67 -4.57 -0.09
CA SER A 71 -7.12 -5.32 1.07
C SER A 71 -7.24 -4.57 2.40
N GLY A 72 -7.99 -3.46 2.47
CA GLY A 72 -7.93 -2.59 3.64
C GLY A 72 -9.16 -1.71 3.88
N ASN A 73 -8.93 -0.44 4.14
CA ASN A 73 -9.94 0.52 4.61
C ASN A 73 -11.14 0.69 3.66
N THR A 74 -10.96 0.57 2.33
CA THR A 74 -12.09 0.64 1.39
C THR A 74 -13.01 -0.58 1.53
N ALA A 75 -12.44 -1.79 1.63
CA ALA A 75 -13.23 -2.99 1.86
C ALA A 75 -13.98 -2.91 3.21
N LYS A 76 -13.32 -2.43 4.27
CA LYS A 76 -13.95 -2.18 5.57
C LYS A 76 -15.15 -1.24 5.45
N ALA A 77 -14.97 -0.08 4.84
CA ALA A 77 -16.02 0.93 4.72
C ALA A 77 -17.18 0.42 3.84
N LEU A 78 -16.89 -0.18 2.69
CA LEU A 78 -17.93 -0.78 1.83
C LEU A 78 -18.71 -1.90 2.52
N ARG A 79 -18.01 -2.73 3.31
CA ARG A 79 -18.68 -3.83 4.03
C ARG A 79 -19.60 -3.31 5.13
N VAL A 80 -19.17 -2.30 5.89
CA VAL A 80 -20.01 -1.68 6.94
C VAL A 80 -21.23 -1.01 6.30
N LEU A 81 -21.02 -0.18 5.27
CA LEU A 81 -22.11 0.47 4.56
C LEU A 81 -23.05 -0.53 3.88
N GLY A 82 -22.50 -1.55 3.23
CA GLY A 82 -23.30 -2.62 2.62
C GLY A 82 -24.15 -3.39 3.63
N ALA A 83 -23.61 -3.64 4.84
CA ALA A 83 -24.35 -4.32 5.91
C ALA A 83 -25.62 -3.59 6.32
N LEU A 84 -25.61 -2.25 6.32
CA LEU A 84 -26.79 -1.41 6.64
C LEU A 84 -27.95 -1.60 5.63
N HIS A 85 -27.63 -2.09 4.44
CA HIS A 85 -28.58 -2.33 3.35
C HIS A 85 -28.70 -3.80 2.98
N GLY A 86 -28.12 -4.72 3.77
CA GLY A 86 -28.15 -6.17 3.48
C GLY A 86 -27.31 -6.59 2.26
N ILE A 87 -26.37 -5.77 1.83
CA ILE A 87 -25.52 -6.04 0.65
C ILE A 87 -24.21 -6.71 1.09
N PRO A 88 -23.93 -7.96 0.65
CA PRO A 88 -22.66 -8.61 0.90
C PRO A 88 -21.50 -7.95 0.13
N LEU A 89 -20.26 -8.18 0.59
CA LEU A 89 -19.04 -7.74 -0.09
C LEU A 89 -18.12 -8.92 -0.38
N ARG A 90 -17.64 -9.00 -1.62
CA ARG A 90 -16.46 -9.77 -2.01
C ARG A 90 -15.27 -8.81 -2.19
N ALA A 91 -14.25 -8.95 -1.37
CA ALA A 91 -12.98 -8.25 -1.50
C ALA A 91 -12.00 -9.13 -2.27
N VAL A 92 -11.53 -8.65 -3.42
CA VAL A 92 -10.52 -9.34 -4.24
C VAL A 92 -9.18 -8.62 -4.04
N THR A 93 -8.13 -9.36 -3.74
CA THR A 93 -6.83 -8.77 -3.47
C THR A 93 -5.69 -9.75 -3.77
N ASN A 94 -4.51 -9.25 -4.04
CA ASN A 94 -3.33 -10.08 -4.15
C ASN A 94 -2.95 -10.67 -2.79
N ARG A 95 -2.98 -9.86 -1.73
CA ARG A 95 -2.62 -10.29 -0.39
C ARG A 95 -3.03 -9.28 0.67
N ILE A 96 -3.55 -9.76 1.80
CA ILE A 96 -3.71 -8.96 3.02
C ILE A 96 -2.48 -9.16 3.91
N ARG A 97 -1.59 -8.16 3.93
CA ARG A 97 -0.29 -8.24 4.63
C ARG A 97 -0.35 -7.85 6.11
N VAL A 98 -1.50 -7.35 6.58
CA VAL A 98 -1.71 -6.86 7.94
C VAL A 98 -2.74 -7.74 8.63
N ALA A 99 -2.35 -8.39 9.73
CA ALA A 99 -3.16 -9.39 10.40
C ALA A 99 -4.48 -8.81 10.94
N GLU A 100 -4.43 -7.64 11.57
CA GLU A 100 -5.60 -6.96 12.14
C GLU A 100 -6.63 -6.60 11.07
N VAL A 101 -6.17 -6.19 9.89
CA VAL A 101 -7.07 -5.86 8.77
C VAL A 101 -7.78 -7.12 8.29
N ARG A 102 -7.07 -8.24 8.18
CA ARG A 102 -7.67 -9.55 7.84
C ARG A 102 -8.73 -9.95 8.86
N GLN A 103 -8.36 -9.91 10.14
CA GLN A 103 -9.27 -10.27 11.24
C GLN A 103 -10.53 -9.40 11.24
N LEU A 104 -10.38 -8.10 10.99
CA LEU A 104 -11.51 -7.17 10.92
C LEU A 104 -12.43 -7.49 9.75
N LEU A 105 -11.91 -7.74 8.55
CA LEU A 105 -12.72 -8.11 7.39
C LEU A 105 -13.43 -9.45 7.61
N GLN A 106 -12.78 -10.43 8.25
CA GLN A 106 -13.40 -11.71 8.63
C GLN A 106 -14.52 -11.50 9.66
N LEU A 107 -14.28 -10.69 10.70
CA LEU A 107 -15.29 -10.34 11.70
C LEU A 107 -16.52 -9.67 11.08
N LEU A 108 -16.33 -8.89 10.05
CA LEU A 108 -17.38 -8.23 9.29
C LEU A 108 -18.06 -9.14 8.25
N ASP A 109 -17.75 -10.44 8.22
CA ASP A 109 -18.29 -11.41 7.26
C ASP A 109 -18.07 -10.98 5.80
N THR A 110 -16.83 -10.57 5.48
CA THR A 110 -16.40 -10.23 4.13
C THR A 110 -15.90 -11.48 3.42
N GLU A 111 -16.40 -11.74 2.22
CA GLU A 111 -15.83 -12.79 1.36
C GLU A 111 -14.48 -12.30 0.81
N ILE A 112 -13.38 -12.88 1.29
CA ILE A 112 -12.02 -12.50 0.90
C ILE A 112 -11.52 -13.48 -0.16
N VAL A 113 -11.23 -12.97 -1.36
CA VAL A 113 -10.60 -13.71 -2.44
C VAL A 113 -9.17 -13.20 -2.59
N GLU A 114 -8.22 -13.95 -2.04
CA GLU A 114 -6.80 -13.68 -2.26
C GLU A 114 -6.33 -14.43 -3.50
N LEU A 115 -5.82 -13.67 -4.44
CA LEU A 115 -5.22 -14.25 -5.63
C LEU A 115 -3.90 -14.93 -5.25
N PRO A 116 -3.60 -16.13 -5.80
CA PRO A 116 -2.35 -16.81 -5.52
C PRO A 116 -1.18 -15.98 -6.07
N GLY A 117 -0.60 -15.21 -5.18
CA GLY A 117 0.68 -14.54 -5.19
C GLY A 117 1.15 -13.84 -6.46
N LEU A 118 0.96 -12.54 -6.53
CA LEU A 118 2.04 -11.72 -7.08
C LEU A 118 3.14 -11.68 -6.02
N SER A 119 4.36 -12.10 -6.39
CA SER A 119 5.55 -11.73 -5.64
C SER A 119 5.64 -10.20 -5.60
N GLU A 120 6.41 -9.64 -4.67
CA GLU A 120 6.65 -8.19 -4.59
C GLU A 120 7.29 -7.60 -5.87
N CYS A 121 7.64 -8.47 -6.84
CA CYS A 121 8.08 -8.16 -8.19
C CYS A 121 7.01 -8.61 -9.19
N PRO A 122 6.12 -7.76 -9.70
CA PRO A 122 5.15 -8.15 -10.71
C PRO A 122 5.84 -8.56 -12.01
N ASP A 123 5.47 -9.72 -12.54
CA ASP A 123 5.75 -10.06 -13.94
C ASP A 123 4.74 -9.28 -14.80
N PRO A 124 5.19 -8.35 -15.66
CA PRO A 124 4.28 -7.57 -16.52
C PRO A 124 3.43 -8.41 -17.48
N GLN A 125 3.74 -9.70 -17.63
CA GLN A 125 3.01 -10.66 -18.47
C GLN A 125 2.18 -11.67 -17.66
N ALA A 126 2.18 -11.58 -16.32
CA ALA A 126 1.37 -12.46 -15.49
C ALA A 126 -0.11 -12.06 -15.54
N ALA A 127 -0.99 -13.01 -15.81
CA ALA A 127 -2.43 -12.80 -15.95
C ALA A 127 -3.18 -12.59 -14.61
N ASP A 128 -2.50 -12.34 -13.51
CA ASP A 128 -3.06 -12.25 -12.15
C ASP A 128 -3.35 -10.82 -11.71
N ASP A 129 -3.84 -10.01 -12.62
CA ASP A 129 -4.34 -8.69 -12.27
C ASP A 129 -5.68 -8.82 -11.53
N VAL A 130 -5.76 -8.23 -10.34
CA VAL A 130 -7.00 -8.16 -9.54
C VAL A 130 -8.14 -7.57 -10.36
N SER A 131 -7.87 -6.56 -11.18
CA SER A 131 -8.84 -5.93 -12.06
C SER A 131 -9.35 -6.90 -13.14
N ALA A 132 -8.47 -7.73 -13.72
CA ALA A 132 -8.85 -8.75 -14.70
C ALA A 132 -9.75 -9.83 -14.08
N VAL A 133 -9.44 -10.28 -12.85
CA VAL A 133 -10.26 -11.25 -12.12
C VAL A 133 -11.64 -10.67 -11.78
N ILE A 134 -11.71 -9.39 -11.38
CA ILE A 134 -12.99 -8.71 -11.13
C ILE A 134 -13.79 -8.61 -12.43
N ALA A 135 -13.18 -8.18 -13.53
CA ALA A 135 -13.83 -8.07 -14.83
C ALA A 135 -14.36 -9.44 -15.31
N GLN A 136 -13.57 -10.50 -15.16
CA GLN A 136 -14.00 -11.87 -15.47
C GLN A 136 -15.17 -12.30 -14.59
N THR A 137 -15.10 -12.09 -13.27
CA THR A 137 -16.15 -12.47 -12.32
C THR A 137 -17.47 -11.76 -12.61
N THR A 138 -17.41 -10.46 -12.88
CA THR A 138 -18.60 -9.66 -13.22
C THR A 138 -19.17 -10.03 -14.56
N GLY A 139 -18.33 -10.32 -15.55
CA GLY A 139 -18.75 -10.77 -16.89
C GLY A 139 -19.39 -12.16 -16.88
N GLN A 140 -18.95 -13.08 -16.02
CA GLN A 140 -19.53 -14.44 -15.90
C GLN A 140 -20.90 -14.45 -15.19
N ALA A 141 -21.22 -13.44 -14.40
CA ALA A 141 -22.48 -13.34 -13.68
C ALA A 141 -23.08 -11.91 -13.79
N PRO A 142 -23.56 -11.51 -14.99
CA PRO A 142 -24.15 -10.20 -15.20
C PRO A 142 -25.33 -9.96 -14.25
N GLY A 143 -25.38 -8.78 -13.65
CA GLY A 143 -26.45 -8.39 -12.72
C GLY A 143 -26.28 -8.91 -11.28
N ARG A 144 -25.31 -9.78 -10.99
CA ARG A 144 -25.02 -10.25 -9.63
C ARG A 144 -24.15 -9.28 -8.85
N TRP A 145 -23.29 -8.54 -9.53
CA TRP A 145 -22.24 -7.74 -8.90
C TRP A 145 -22.42 -6.25 -9.19
N PHE A 146 -22.17 -5.43 -8.19
CA PHE A 146 -21.91 -4.01 -8.33
C PHE A 146 -20.47 -3.74 -7.93
N HIS A 147 -19.68 -3.18 -8.86
CA HIS A 147 -18.27 -2.86 -8.67
C HIS A 147 -18.12 -1.35 -8.50
N PRO A 148 -17.87 -0.83 -7.26
CA PRO A 148 -17.66 0.60 -7.01
C PRO A 148 -16.43 1.16 -7.72
N SER A 149 -15.37 0.34 -7.90
CA SER A 149 -14.18 0.65 -8.70
C SER A 149 -13.36 1.83 -8.20
N GLN A 150 -12.83 1.75 -6.97
CA GLN A 150 -12.10 2.85 -6.33
C GLN A 150 -10.91 3.41 -7.13
N TYR A 151 -10.33 2.64 -8.06
CA TYR A 151 -9.16 3.03 -8.83
C TYR A 151 -9.47 3.84 -10.10
N THR A 152 -10.74 3.84 -10.55
CA THR A 152 -11.16 4.49 -11.80
C THR A 152 -12.41 5.35 -11.64
N ASN A 153 -13.14 5.23 -10.53
CA ASN A 153 -14.37 5.98 -10.30
C ASN A 153 -14.07 7.41 -9.84
N GLU A 154 -14.44 8.39 -10.64
CA GLU A 154 -14.23 9.81 -10.36
C GLU A 154 -14.94 10.30 -9.08
N ARG A 155 -15.99 9.62 -8.61
CA ARG A 155 -16.61 9.92 -7.31
C ARG A 155 -15.63 9.80 -6.14
N ASN A 156 -14.54 9.03 -6.31
CA ASN A 156 -13.44 9.02 -5.36
C ASN A 156 -12.72 10.38 -5.29
N LEU A 157 -12.52 11.04 -6.43
CA LEU A 157 -11.98 12.42 -6.47
C LEU A 157 -12.99 13.42 -5.92
N ASP A 158 -14.25 13.30 -6.35
CA ASP A 158 -15.34 14.20 -5.94
C ASP A 158 -15.54 14.21 -4.42
N ALA A 159 -15.47 13.06 -3.77
CA ALA A 159 -15.56 12.93 -2.32
C ALA A 159 -14.55 13.81 -1.57
N HIS A 160 -13.38 14.00 -2.16
CA HIS A 160 -12.32 14.82 -1.57
C HIS A 160 -12.31 16.25 -2.10
N ARG A 161 -12.73 16.46 -3.34
CA ARG A 161 -12.89 17.82 -3.90
C ARG A 161 -13.97 18.58 -3.15
N ASP A 162 -15.15 17.97 -3.00
CA ASP A 162 -16.34 18.61 -2.45
C ASP A 162 -16.43 18.45 -0.92
N GLY A 163 -15.67 17.52 -0.33
CA GLY A 163 -15.55 17.28 1.11
C GLY A 163 -14.21 17.79 1.66
N THR A 164 -13.19 16.94 1.72
CA THR A 164 -11.90 17.22 2.39
C THR A 164 -11.28 18.56 1.97
N GLY A 165 -11.26 18.86 0.67
CA GLY A 165 -10.69 20.11 0.14
C GLY A 165 -11.53 21.33 0.53
N ALA A 166 -12.85 21.23 0.44
CA ALA A 166 -13.75 22.31 0.82
C ALA A 166 -13.69 22.60 2.33
N GLU A 167 -13.64 21.56 3.16
CA GLU A 167 -13.48 21.68 4.61
C GLU A 167 -12.15 22.36 4.98
N ILE A 168 -11.01 21.92 4.41
CA ILE A 168 -9.72 22.57 4.67
C ILE A 168 -9.74 24.03 4.26
N ALA A 169 -10.31 24.37 3.08
CA ALA A 169 -10.40 25.75 2.62
C ALA A 169 -11.23 26.61 3.59
N ALA A 170 -12.35 26.08 4.07
CA ALA A 170 -13.22 26.77 5.02
C ALA A 170 -12.54 26.96 6.39
N ASP A 171 -11.86 25.93 6.89
CA ASP A 171 -11.15 25.96 8.18
C ASP A 171 -9.98 26.97 8.16
N LEU A 172 -9.18 26.98 7.08
CA LEU A 172 -8.10 27.94 6.91
C LEU A 172 -8.63 29.38 6.80
N ALA A 173 -9.71 29.59 6.02
CA ALA A 173 -10.34 30.89 5.90
C ALA A 173 -10.90 31.39 7.24
N ALA A 174 -11.59 30.53 8.01
CA ALA A 174 -12.10 30.84 9.33
C ALA A 174 -10.99 31.20 10.33
N ALA A 175 -9.80 30.60 10.18
CA ALA A 175 -8.61 30.91 10.97
C ALA A 175 -7.85 32.16 10.46
N GLY A 176 -8.31 32.82 9.38
CA GLY A 176 -7.62 33.98 8.79
C GLY A 176 -6.36 33.65 8.01
N ILE A 177 -6.16 32.36 7.65
CA ILE A 177 -5.00 31.88 6.88
C ILE A 177 -5.32 32.05 5.39
N THR A 178 -4.65 32.98 4.76
CA THR A 178 -4.93 33.39 3.35
C THR A 178 -4.06 32.67 2.32
N HIS A 179 -3.11 31.84 2.77
CA HIS A 179 -2.19 31.15 1.90
C HIS A 179 -1.95 29.72 2.41
N LEU A 180 -1.72 28.82 1.45
CA LEU A 180 -1.33 27.43 1.68
C LEU A 180 -0.24 27.09 0.67
N ASP A 181 0.92 26.64 1.16
CA ASP A 181 2.07 26.39 0.31
C ASP A 181 2.22 24.92 -0.07
N TYR A 182 1.82 23.98 0.82
CA TYR A 182 2.00 22.55 0.58
C TYR A 182 0.79 21.73 1.04
N LEU A 183 0.40 20.78 0.19
CA LEU A 183 -0.48 19.65 0.54
C LEU A 183 0.29 18.36 0.38
N VAL A 184 0.28 17.50 1.40
CA VAL A 184 0.99 16.22 1.39
C VAL A 184 0.04 15.08 1.72
N GLY A 185 0.15 13.98 0.96
CA GLY A 185 -0.61 12.75 1.23
C GLY A 185 -0.05 11.53 0.53
N GLY A 186 -0.37 10.36 1.08
CA GLY A 186 0.04 9.07 0.53
C GLY A 186 -0.71 8.71 -0.76
N LEU A 187 -0.01 8.13 -1.73
CA LEU A 187 -0.56 7.71 -3.02
C LEU A 187 -1.00 6.24 -2.98
N GLY A 188 -2.30 6.05 -2.71
CA GLY A 188 -2.99 4.77 -2.93
C GLY A 188 -3.81 4.84 -4.21
N THR A 189 -5.09 5.27 -4.12
CA THR A 189 -5.95 5.54 -5.28
C THR A 189 -5.76 6.95 -5.86
N THR A 190 -4.98 7.80 -5.21
CA THR A 190 -4.74 9.22 -5.50
C THR A 190 -5.93 10.17 -5.29
N GLY A 191 -7.12 9.64 -5.07
CA GLY A 191 -8.34 10.44 -4.89
C GLY A 191 -8.23 11.51 -3.81
N SER A 192 -7.66 11.17 -2.65
CA SER A 192 -7.54 12.11 -1.52
C SER A 192 -6.61 13.28 -1.83
N THR A 193 -5.46 13.06 -2.45
CA THR A 193 -4.52 14.14 -2.79
C THR A 193 -5.04 14.98 -3.95
N ARG A 194 -5.45 14.34 -5.06
CA ARG A 194 -5.94 15.05 -6.26
C ARG A 194 -7.24 15.80 -6.01
N GLY A 195 -8.24 15.14 -5.41
CA GLY A 195 -9.53 15.77 -5.12
C GLY A 195 -9.38 16.96 -4.17
N THR A 196 -8.63 16.79 -3.08
CA THR A 196 -8.36 17.88 -2.13
C THR A 196 -7.62 19.04 -2.80
N ALA A 197 -6.54 18.76 -3.52
CA ALA A 197 -5.76 19.79 -4.20
C ALA A 197 -6.57 20.52 -5.28
N ALA A 198 -7.47 19.84 -6.00
CA ALA A 198 -8.32 20.47 -7.01
C ALA A 198 -9.18 21.62 -6.45
N THR A 199 -9.63 21.52 -5.21
CA THR A 199 -10.33 22.64 -4.52
C THR A 199 -9.34 23.66 -4.00
N LEU A 200 -8.28 23.22 -3.31
CA LEU A 200 -7.33 24.13 -2.67
C LEU A 200 -6.59 25.02 -3.68
N LEU A 201 -6.26 24.52 -4.88
CA LEU A 201 -5.63 25.29 -5.96
C LEU A 201 -6.48 26.47 -6.44
N ARG A 202 -7.82 26.39 -6.31
CA ARG A 202 -8.70 27.52 -6.65
C ARG A 202 -8.57 28.69 -5.67
N HIS A 203 -8.25 28.36 -4.40
CA HIS A 203 -8.07 29.34 -3.31
C HIS A 203 -6.61 29.74 -3.14
N HIS A 204 -5.70 28.83 -3.45
CA HIS A 204 -4.24 28.97 -3.26
C HIS A 204 -3.50 28.55 -4.55
N PRO A 205 -3.43 29.41 -5.60
CA PRO A 205 -2.84 29.03 -6.90
C PRO A 205 -1.36 28.64 -6.85
N GLY A 206 -0.65 29.02 -5.78
CA GLY A 206 0.75 28.65 -5.53
C GLY A 206 0.95 27.37 -4.74
N LEU A 207 -0.12 26.65 -4.43
CA LEU A 207 -0.06 25.38 -3.71
C LEU A 207 0.78 24.36 -4.45
N ARG A 208 1.70 23.71 -3.73
CA ARG A 208 2.47 22.56 -4.22
C ARG A 208 1.90 21.26 -3.63
N THR A 209 1.64 20.31 -4.49
CA THR A 209 1.10 19.00 -4.12
C THR A 209 2.19 17.96 -4.09
N ILE A 210 2.42 17.34 -2.92
CA ILE A 210 3.42 16.31 -2.72
C ILE A 210 2.72 14.97 -2.55
N GLY A 211 3.02 14.04 -3.45
CA GLY A 211 2.62 12.65 -3.36
C GLY A 211 3.66 11.80 -2.63
N VAL A 212 3.23 10.86 -1.80
CA VAL A 212 4.14 9.96 -1.08
C VAL A 212 3.89 8.52 -1.49
N VAL A 213 4.96 7.85 -1.93
CA VAL A 213 4.96 6.43 -2.32
C VAL A 213 5.90 5.62 -1.43
N SER A 214 5.69 4.31 -1.36
CA SER A 214 6.62 3.43 -0.67
C SER A 214 7.86 3.13 -1.52
N ASP A 215 8.96 2.80 -0.88
CA ASP A 215 10.13 2.23 -1.57
C ASP A 215 9.75 0.95 -2.33
N ARG A 216 10.46 0.68 -3.43
CA ARG A 216 10.20 -0.45 -4.34
C ARG A 216 10.32 -1.82 -3.68
N ALA A 217 11.23 -1.95 -2.73
CA ALA A 217 11.52 -3.19 -2.00
C ALA A 217 10.79 -3.26 -0.65
N ASP A 218 9.96 -2.27 -0.33
CA ASP A 218 9.32 -2.16 0.96
C ASP A 218 7.79 -1.94 0.83
N PHE A 219 7.07 -2.22 1.87
CA PHE A 219 5.62 -2.13 1.92
C PHE A 219 5.17 -1.22 3.05
N ILE A 220 4.41 -0.18 2.71
CA ILE A 220 3.69 0.66 3.66
C ILE A 220 2.19 0.47 3.43
N PRO A 221 1.40 0.04 4.46
CA PRO A 221 -0.03 -0.16 4.30
C PRO A 221 -0.73 1.12 3.82
N GLY A 222 -1.56 1.02 2.78
CA GLY A 222 -2.39 2.12 2.30
C GLY A 222 -1.78 2.96 1.18
N ILE A 223 -0.49 2.85 0.90
CA ILE A 223 0.16 3.48 -0.26
C ILE A 223 0.82 2.43 -1.16
N ARG A 224 1.04 2.81 -2.41
CA ARG A 224 1.69 1.99 -3.42
C ARG A 224 3.15 2.41 -3.59
N SER A 225 3.95 1.51 -4.14
CA SER A 225 5.26 1.88 -4.68
C SER A 225 5.08 2.60 -6.03
N GLU A 226 6.08 3.38 -6.43
CA GLU A 226 6.05 4.09 -7.71
C GLU A 226 5.78 3.15 -8.90
N ARG A 227 6.32 1.93 -8.86
CA ARG A 227 6.11 0.90 -9.89
C ARG A 227 4.68 0.38 -9.99
N GLU A 228 3.90 0.45 -8.92
CA GLU A 228 2.52 -0.05 -8.88
C GLU A 228 1.50 1.04 -9.25
N MET A 229 1.95 2.28 -9.45
CA MET A 229 1.04 3.41 -9.74
C MET A 229 0.36 3.30 -11.10
N TRP A 230 0.92 2.55 -12.05
CA TRP A 230 0.31 2.31 -13.37
C TRP A 230 -1.04 1.58 -13.30
N GLU A 231 -1.31 0.82 -12.22
CA GLU A 231 -2.58 0.14 -12.00
C GLU A 231 -3.70 1.10 -11.55
N VAL A 232 -3.36 2.34 -11.20
CA VAL A 232 -4.28 3.34 -10.66
C VAL A 232 -4.77 4.23 -11.80
N GLY A 233 -5.98 3.98 -12.32
CA GLY A 233 -6.53 4.76 -13.42
C GLY A 233 -6.76 6.23 -13.10
N LEU A 234 -6.87 6.59 -11.81
CA LEU A 234 -6.96 7.98 -11.36
C LEU A 234 -5.60 8.66 -11.18
N PHE A 235 -4.48 7.97 -11.40
CA PHE A 235 -3.15 8.54 -11.22
C PHE A 235 -2.74 9.40 -12.41
N GLU A 236 -2.34 10.62 -12.14
CA GLU A 236 -1.74 11.55 -13.10
C GLU A 236 -0.41 12.05 -12.52
N PRO A 237 0.73 11.53 -12.98
CA PRO A 237 2.04 11.88 -12.41
C PRO A 237 2.35 13.38 -12.50
N ASP A 238 1.99 14.02 -13.62
CA ASP A 238 2.24 15.45 -13.87
C ASP A 238 1.40 16.39 -13.01
N PHE A 239 0.44 15.83 -12.25
CA PHE A 239 -0.34 16.59 -11.29
C PHE A 239 0.46 16.95 -10.03
N TYR A 240 1.47 16.15 -9.69
CA TYR A 240 2.26 16.34 -8.47
C TYR A 240 3.50 17.17 -8.76
N ASP A 241 3.74 18.21 -7.94
CA ASP A 241 4.99 18.98 -7.98
C ASP A 241 6.19 18.15 -7.55
N GLU A 242 5.94 17.16 -6.68
CA GLU A 242 6.96 16.23 -6.18
C GLU A 242 6.32 14.90 -5.79
N ILE A 243 6.98 13.79 -6.11
CA ILE A 243 6.66 12.45 -5.60
C ILE A 243 7.84 11.99 -4.75
N VAL A 244 7.58 11.77 -3.46
CA VAL A 244 8.61 11.45 -2.46
C VAL A 244 8.50 9.99 -2.07
N THR A 245 9.60 9.26 -2.19
CA THR A 245 9.71 7.87 -1.72
C THR A 245 10.08 7.82 -0.25
N VAL A 246 9.37 6.99 0.52
CA VAL A 246 9.61 6.73 1.94
C VAL A 246 9.64 5.22 2.18
N ASP A 247 10.55 4.75 3.02
CA ASP A 247 10.61 3.37 3.48
C ASP A 247 9.74 3.12 4.73
N SER A 248 9.57 1.87 5.11
CA SER A 248 8.78 1.51 6.30
C SER A 248 9.39 2.01 7.60
N ALA A 249 10.71 2.15 7.68
CA ALA A 249 11.38 2.70 8.86
C ALA A 249 11.02 4.18 9.04
N GLY A 250 11.16 4.99 7.99
CA GLY A 250 10.75 6.39 7.99
C GLY A 250 9.25 6.59 8.25
N ALA A 251 8.40 5.70 7.70
CA ALA A 251 6.96 5.72 7.96
C ALA A 251 6.63 5.45 9.44
N ILE A 252 7.28 4.47 10.06
CA ILE A 252 7.08 4.16 11.49
C ILE A 252 7.62 5.30 12.37
N GLU A 253 8.79 5.83 12.09
CA GLU A 253 9.32 6.99 12.84
C GLU A 253 8.42 8.21 12.73
N GLY A 254 7.88 8.50 11.53
CA GLY A 254 6.90 9.58 11.34
C GLY A 254 5.60 9.33 12.12
N THR A 255 5.12 8.08 12.17
CA THR A 255 3.97 7.66 13.00
C THR A 255 4.26 7.94 14.48
N LEU A 256 5.41 7.51 14.98
CA LEU A 256 5.81 7.74 16.37
C LEU A 256 5.98 9.22 16.69
N ALA A 257 6.49 10.02 15.74
CA ALA A 257 6.61 11.46 15.90
C ALA A 257 5.23 12.14 16.00
N LEU A 258 4.25 11.73 15.17
CA LEU A 258 2.87 12.23 15.27
C LEU A 258 2.24 11.87 16.62
N ILE A 259 2.47 10.67 17.12
CA ILE A 259 1.96 10.24 18.43
C ILE A 259 2.61 11.01 19.57
N ARG A 260 3.95 11.04 19.60
CA ARG A 260 4.71 11.62 20.73
C ARG A 260 4.68 13.15 20.76
N GLY A 261 4.68 13.76 19.57
CA GLY A 261 4.70 15.23 19.46
C GLY A 261 3.32 15.87 19.58
N TYR A 262 2.27 15.16 19.15
CA TYR A 262 0.93 15.78 18.99
C TYR A 262 -0.22 14.94 19.53
N GLY A 263 0.01 13.71 20.01
CA GLY A 263 -1.05 12.81 20.46
C GLY A 263 -1.90 12.25 19.30
N VAL A 264 -1.44 12.35 18.06
CA VAL A 264 -2.17 11.89 16.88
C VAL A 264 -1.86 10.42 16.61
N LEU A 265 -2.80 9.53 16.92
CA LEU A 265 -2.69 8.09 16.70
C LEU A 265 -2.89 7.75 15.22
N ALA A 266 -1.92 8.09 14.40
CA ALA A 266 -1.96 7.94 12.96
C ALA A 266 -1.36 6.62 12.47
N GLY A 267 -1.90 6.08 11.38
CA GLY A 267 -1.35 4.90 10.71
C GLY A 267 -0.06 5.20 9.91
N PRO A 268 0.64 4.15 9.43
CA PRO A 268 1.94 4.27 8.75
C PRO A 268 1.92 5.12 7.48
N THR A 269 0.82 5.14 6.73
CA THR A 269 0.65 6.05 5.57
C THR A 269 0.81 7.51 5.98
N SER A 270 0.19 7.89 7.08
CA SER A 270 0.26 9.27 7.60
C SER A 270 1.64 9.58 8.16
N GLY A 271 2.30 8.59 8.77
CA GLY A 271 3.69 8.68 9.20
C GLY A 271 4.65 8.92 8.03
N ALA A 272 4.47 8.19 6.93
CA ALA A 272 5.24 8.41 5.71
C ALA A 272 5.02 9.83 5.15
N GLY A 273 3.76 10.28 5.12
CA GLY A 273 3.41 11.65 4.74
C GLY A 273 4.10 12.70 5.60
N TYR A 274 4.11 12.51 6.91
CA TYR A 274 4.77 13.42 7.85
C TYR A 274 6.29 13.44 7.67
N ALA A 275 6.93 12.28 7.50
CA ALA A 275 8.36 12.19 7.25
C ALA A 275 8.77 12.88 5.93
N ALA A 276 7.99 12.66 4.86
CA ALA A 276 8.20 13.33 3.58
C ALA A 276 8.03 14.85 3.70
N LEU A 277 6.95 15.30 4.37
CA LEU A 277 6.66 16.71 4.58
C LEU A 277 7.80 17.42 5.32
N LEU A 278 8.28 16.87 6.44
CA LEU A 278 9.38 17.46 7.19
C LEU A 278 10.65 17.57 6.36
N ARG A 279 10.98 16.54 5.57
CA ARG A 279 12.15 16.53 4.68
C ARG A 279 12.05 17.62 3.60
N THR A 280 10.90 17.73 2.94
CA THR A 280 10.65 18.76 1.92
C THR A 280 10.71 20.16 2.54
N LEU A 281 10.04 20.37 3.67
CA LEU A 281 10.01 21.67 4.31
C LEU A 281 11.36 22.07 4.89
N ALA A 282 12.21 21.16 5.34
CA ALA A 282 13.55 21.49 5.79
C ALA A 282 14.40 22.14 4.69
N ALA A 283 14.21 21.71 3.45
CA ALA A 283 14.92 22.22 2.27
C ALA A 283 14.24 23.42 1.61
N ALA A 284 12.96 23.68 1.92
CA ALA A 284 12.17 24.71 1.25
C ALA A 284 12.64 26.14 1.64
N PRO A 285 12.71 27.08 0.71
CA PRO A 285 13.00 28.48 1.02
C PRO A 285 11.89 29.07 1.88
N ARG A 286 12.26 29.92 2.85
CA ARG A 286 11.31 30.61 3.72
C ARG A 286 10.90 31.95 3.11
N PRO A 287 9.58 32.24 2.99
CA PRO A 287 9.13 33.60 2.72
C PRO A 287 9.64 34.56 3.79
N ALA A 288 10.00 35.78 3.39
CA ALA A 288 10.54 36.78 4.32
C ALA A 288 9.47 37.42 5.23
N ASP A 289 8.22 37.39 4.80
CA ASP A 289 7.10 38.14 5.35
C ASP A 289 6.03 37.28 6.02
N ARG A 290 6.11 35.96 5.89
CA ARG A 290 5.11 35.04 6.43
C ARG A 290 5.67 33.62 6.69
N PRO A 291 5.04 32.80 7.53
CA PRO A 291 5.40 31.39 7.64
C PRO A 291 5.03 30.63 6.37
N LEU A 292 5.70 29.49 6.13
CA LEU A 292 5.22 28.45 5.22
C LEU A 292 4.04 27.75 5.90
N VAL A 293 2.98 27.53 5.16
CA VAL A 293 1.79 26.78 5.62
C VAL A 293 1.67 25.49 4.85
N ALA A 294 1.52 24.38 5.58
CA ALA A 294 1.36 23.08 4.98
C ALA A 294 0.26 22.24 5.66
N VAL A 295 -0.45 21.45 4.86
CA VAL A 295 -1.45 20.50 5.33
C VAL A 295 -1.01 19.06 5.02
N LEU A 296 -1.06 18.22 6.05
CA LEU A 296 -0.90 16.76 5.97
C LEU A 296 -2.27 16.08 6.05
N ILE A 297 -2.57 15.16 5.14
CA ILE A 297 -3.73 14.28 5.26
C ILE A 297 -3.39 13.11 6.17
N VAL A 298 -4.03 13.01 7.34
CA VAL A 298 -3.92 11.88 8.26
C VAL A 298 -5.00 10.86 7.90
N CYS A 299 -4.59 9.81 7.18
CA CYS A 299 -5.50 8.92 6.46
C CYS A 299 -6.34 8.01 7.35
N ASP A 300 -5.75 7.49 8.42
CA ASP A 300 -6.38 6.47 9.28
C ASP A 300 -5.70 6.37 10.65
N ARG A 301 -6.15 5.41 11.45
CA ARG A 301 -5.69 5.18 12.84
C ARG A 301 -4.58 4.13 12.91
N LEU A 302 -3.85 4.17 14.03
CA LEU A 302 -2.73 3.29 14.32
C LEU A 302 -3.14 1.84 14.57
N GLU A 303 -4.24 1.63 15.27
CA GLU A 303 -4.60 0.32 15.88
C GLU A 303 -4.60 -0.85 14.90
N PRO A 304 -5.03 -0.69 13.63
CA PRO A 304 -5.00 -1.78 12.67
C PRO A 304 -3.59 -2.21 12.20
N TYR A 305 -2.53 -1.55 12.67
CA TYR A 305 -1.17 -1.75 12.15
C TYR A 305 -0.15 -2.21 13.19
N LEU A 306 -0.59 -2.68 14.36
CA LEU A 306 0.31 -3.08 15.44
C LEU A 306 1.21 -4.25 15.03
N SER A 307 0.67 -5.28 14.37
CA SER A 307 1.47 -6.41 13.88
C SER A 307 2.48 -6.00 12.80
N TYR A 308 2.10 -5.06 11.93
CA TYR A 308 2.99 -4.49 10.93
C TYR A 308 4.19 -3.78 11.58
N ILE A 309 3.95 -2.97 12.62
CA ILE A 309 4.99 -2.24 13.35
C ILE A 309 5.84 -3.23 14.16
N ALA A 310 5.21 -4.17 14.88
CA ALA A 310 5.93 -5.16 15.69
C ALA A 310 6.89 -6.02 14.85
N LYS A 311 6.50 -6.39 13.63
CA LYS A 311 7.36 -7.15 12.71
C LYS A 311 8.61 -6.36 12.30
N ARG A 312 8.51 -5.02 12.15
CA ARG A 312 9.59 -4.15 11.65
C ARG A 312 10.41 -3.50 12.77
N ARG A 313 9.77 -3.25 13.90
CA ARG A 313 10.35 -2.60 15.07
C ARG A 313 9.98 -3.39 16.35
N PRO A 314 10.47 -4.64 16.45
CA PRO A 314 10.24 -5.50 17.63
C PRO A 314 10.78 -4.87 18.92
N ASP A 315 11.79 -4.01 18.81
CA ASP A 315 12.35 -3.23 19.92
C ASP A 315 11.31 -2.36 20.63
N LEU A 316 10.32 -1.82 19.91
CA LEU A 316 9.22 -1.04 20.50
C LEU A 316 8.28 -1.87 21.40
N PHE A 317 8.32 -3.18 21.26
CA PHE A 317 7.50 -4.14 22.01
C PHE A 317 8.31 -4.94 23.05
N GLY A 318 9.52 -4.46 23.38
CA GLY A 318 10.40 -5.12 24.36
C GLY A 318 11.03 -6.43 23.86
N GLN A 319 10.97 -6.69 22.56
CA GLN A 319 11.61 -7.85 21.93
C GLN A 319 13.00 -7.45 21.42
N ALA A 320 13.94 -8.39 21.42
CA ALA A 320 15.24 -8.15 20.78
C ALA A 320 15.02 -7.78 19.30
N ALA A 321 15.73 -6.77 18.84
CA ALA A 321 15.71 -6.42 17.41
C ALA A 321 16.10 -7.67 16.60
N ALA A 322 15.31 -7.97 15.58
CA ALA A 322 15.73 -8.99 14.63
C ALA A 322 17.11 -8.57 14.06
N PRO A 323 18.04 -9.51 13.88
CA PRO A 323 19.31 -9.18 13.25
C PRO A 323 19.04 -8.48 11.91
N GLU A 324 19.77 -7.39 11.65
CA GLU A 324 19.65 -6.66 10.40
C GLU A 324 19.61 -7.62 9.21
N PRO A 325 18.63 -7.49 8.30
CA PRO A 325 18.64 -8.33 7.10
C PRO A 325 19.98 -8.11 6.36
N PRO A 326 20.56 -9.16 5.79
CA PRO A 326 21.79 -8.99 5.03
C PRO A 326 21.52 -8.01 3.88
N ASP A 327 22.54 -7.23 3.54
CA ASP A 327 22.50 -6.39 2.35
C ASP A 327 22.26 -7.28 1.12
N ALA A 328 21.08 -7.17 0.54
CA ALA A 328 20.69 -7.97 -0.62
C ALA A 328 21.59 -7.73 -1.83
N SER A 329 22.25 -6.56 -1.92
CA SER A 329 23.19 -6.23 -3.00
C SER A 329 24.46 -7.09 -2.98
N THR A 330 24.78 -7.69 -1.83
CA THR A 330 25.95 -8.57 -1.66
C THR A 330 25.65 -10.04 -1.97
N ALA A 331 24.39 -10.38 -2.27
CA ALA A 331 24.01 -11.76 -2.55
C ALA A 331 24.65 -12.28 -3.85
N PRO A 332 25.23 -13.48 -3.84
CA PRO A 332 25.71 -14.10 -5.08
C PRO A 332 24.57 -14.32 -6.08
N THR A 333 24.84 -14.07 -7.34
CA THR A 333 23.88 -14.28 -8.43
C THR A 333 24.42 -15.25 -9.47
N LEU A 334 23.51 -15.95 -10.15
CA LEU A 334 23.82 -16.76 -11.34
C LEU A 334 23.05 -16.21 -12.53
N THR A 335 23.69 -16.14 -13.68
CA THR A 335 23.01 -15.92 -14.95
C THR A 335 22.19 -17.15 -15.35
N PRO A 336 21.22 -17.05 -16.28
CA PRO A 336 20.52 -18.22 -16.81
C PRO A 336 21.44 -19.31 -17.35
N ALA A 337 22.52 -18.93 -18.01
CA ALA A 337 23.51 -19.89 -18.56
C ALA A 337 24.27 -20.64 -17.46
N GLU A 338 24.69 -19.92 -16.42
CA GLU A 338 25.40 -20.53 -15.27
C GLU A 338 24.47 -21.47 -14.48
N LEU A 339 23.19 -21.10 -14.29
CA LEU A 339 22.23 -21.99 -13.65
C LEU A 339 21.97 -23.25 -14.49
N ALA A 340 21.83 -23.12 -15.82
CA ALA A 340 21.64 -24.26 -16.71
C ALA A 340 22.87 -25.21 -16.70
N GLU A 341 24.06 -24.67 -16.52
CA GLU A 341 25.29 -25.48 -16.36
C GLU A 341 25.33 -26.14 -14.98
N LEU A 342 25.01 -25.39 -13.92
CA LEU A 342 24.95 -25.90 -12.55
C LEU A 342 23.92 -27.02 -12.41
N ASP A 343 22.78 -26.94 -13.10
CA ASP A 343 21.75 -27.98 -13.08
C ASP A 343 22.25 -29.31 -13.69
N ARG A 344 23.07 -29.23 -14.74
CA ARG A 344 23.68 -30.41 -15.35
C ARG A 344 24.73 -31.09 -14.48
N THR A 345 25.47 -30.32 -13.69
CA THR A 345 26.67 -30.81 -12.96
C THR A 345 26.43 -31.00 -11.48
N GLY A 346 25.62 -30.15 -10.82
CA GLY A 346 25.48 -30.05 -9.37
C GLY A 346 24.10 -30.33 -8.81
N ARG A 347 23.07 -30.45 -9.65
CA ARG A 347 21.64 -30.58 -9.23
C ARG A 347 21.27 -29.66 -8.09
N PRO A 348 21.25 -28.35 -8.32
CA PRO A 348 20.88 -27.36 -7.29
C PRO A 348 19.45 -27.59 -6.78
N THR A 349 19.16 -27.11 -5.59
CA THR A 349 17.78 -26.93 -5.16
C THR A 349 17.31 -25.58 -5.70
N VAL A 350 16.47 -25.58 -6.72
CA VAL A 350 15.87 -24.35 -7.25
C VAL A 350 14.57 -24.07 -6.52
N VAL A 351 14.42 -22.86 -6.01
CA VAL A 351 13.24 -22.42 -5.25
C VAL A 351 12.61 -21.25 -5.98
N ASP A 352 11.46 -21.48 -6.58
CA ASP A 352 10.64 -20.44 -7.22
C ASP A 352 9.74 -19.79 -6.15
N THR A 353 9.97 -18.51 -5.89
CA THR A 353 9.28 -17.75 -4.85
C THR A 353 7.99 -17.11 -5.34
N ARG A 354 7.62 -17.29 -6.61
CA ARG A 354 6.41 -16.74 -7.20
C ARG A 354 5.16 -17.47 -6.72
N GLY A 355 4.01 -16.86 -6.96
CA GLY A 355 2.72 -17.47 -6.72
C GLY A 355 2.47 -18.72 -7.57
N ALA A 356 1.62 -19.62 -7.08
CA ALA A 356 1.36 -20.92 -7.69
C ALA A 356 0.85 -20.83 -9.15
N MET A 357 0.08 -19.81 -9.51
CA MET A 357 -0.38 -19.64 -10.90
C MET A 357 0.77 -19.26 -11.84
N ALA A 358 1.59 -18.29 -11.46
CA ALA A 358 2.77 -17.89 -12.24
C ALA A 358 3.77 -19.06 -12.40
N TYR A 359 3.94 -19.84 -11.33
CA TYR A 359 4.74 -21.07 -11.35
C TYR A 359 4.18 -22.09 -12.37
N ARG A 360 2.88 -22.37 -12.33
CA ARG A 360 2.23 -23.36 -13.25
C ARG A 360 2.30 -22.96 -14.72
N VAL A 361 2.29 -21.66 -15.02
CA VAL A 361 2.41 -21.16 -16.40
C VAL A 361 3.78 -21.47 -16.98
N GLY A 362 4.82 -21.44 -16.14
CA GLY A 362 6.18 -21.81 -16.53
C GLY A 362 7.21 -21.49 -15.44
N HIS A 363 8.02 -22.46 -15.08
CA HIS A 363 9.07 -22.36 -14.08
C HIS A 363 10.35 -23.05 -14.55
N VAL A 364 11.47 -22.84 -13.85
CA VAL A 364 12.72 -23.57 -14.08
C VAL A 364 12.46 -25.05 -13.82
N PRO A 365 12.84 -25.98 -14.72
CA PRO A 365 12.57 -27.40 -14.55
C PRO A 365 13.05 -27.94 -13.21
N GLY A 366 12.18 -28.70 -12.52
CA GLY A 366 12.47 -29.27 -11.20
C GLY A 366 12.49 -28.28 -10.04
N ALA A 367 12.11 -27.01 -10.24
CA ALA A 367 12.03 -26.04 -9.16
C ALA A 367 10.92 -26.37 -8.16
N LEU A 368 11.16 -26.09 -6.88
CA LEU A 368 10.17 -26.15 -5.82
C LEU A 368 9.43 -24.80 -5.76
N ASN A 369 8.11 -24.82 -5.74
CA ASN A 369 7.36 -23.59 -5.50
C ASN A 369 7.17 -23.36 -4.01
N ILE A 370 7.89 -22.39 -3.47
CA ILE A 370 7.73 -21.93 -2.07
C ILE A 370 7.56 -20.42 -2.13
N ARG A 371 6.35 -19.95 -1.98
CA ARG A 371 6.04 -18.53 -2.02
C ARG A 371 6.90 -17.74 -1.02
N ASP A 372 7.22 -16.50 -1.37
CA ASP A 372 8.07 -15.59 -0.59
C ASP A 372 7.65 -15.48 0.88
N ASP A 373 6.33 -15.39 1.16
CA ASP A 373 5.81 -15.31 2.52
C ASP A 373 6.02 -16.59 3.35
N HIS A 374 5.76 -17.75 2.74
CA HIS A 374 6.04 -19.04 3.39
C HIS A 374 7.53 -19.26 3.57
N LEU A 375 8.33 -18.83 2.60
CA LEU A 375 9.79 -18.92 2.68
C LEU A 375 10.33 -18.05 3.83
N ASP A 376 9.83 -16.84 4.00
CA ASP A 376 10.18 -15.97 5.13
C ASP A 376 9.89 -16.64 6.49
N GLU A 377 8.71 -17.25 6.63
CA GLU A 377 8.32 -17.94 7.84
C GLU A 377 9.22 -19.17 8.11
N MET A 378 9.48 -19.98 7.07
CA MET A 378 10.34 -21.15 7.16
C MET A 378 11.78 -20.77 7.52
N LEU A 379 12.32 -19.71 6.91
CA LEU A 379 13.69 -19.24 7.20
C LEU A 379 13.80 -18.66 8.63
N GLY A 380 12.74 -18.11 9.17
CA GLY A 380 12.65 -17.68 10.57
C GLY A 380 12.74 -18.84 11.57
N GLN A 381 12.33 -20.04 11.17
CA GLN A 381 12.40 -21.25 11.99
C GLN A 381 13.68 -22.07 11.74
N GLY A 382 14.40 -21.78 10.67
CA GLY A 382 15.62 -22.47 10.24
C GLY A 382 15.66 -22.67 8.74
N MET A 383 16.82 -23.04 8.21
CA MET A 383 16.98 -23.29 6.78
C MET A 383 16.52 -24.70 6.40
N PRO A 384 15.44 -24.84 5.59
CA PRO A 384 14.86 -26.15 5.28
C PRO A 384 15.61 -26.92 4.16
N PHE A 385 16.75 -26.39 3.71
CA PHE A 385 17.48 -26.94 2.56
C PHE A 385 18.71 -27.75 2.96
N PRO A 386 19.08 -28.79 2.19
CA PRO A 386 20.30 -29.55 2.45
C PRO A 386 21.55 -28.71 2.11
N ARG A 387 22.54 -28.71 3.03
CA ARG A 387 23.83 -28.01 2.81
C ARG A 387 24.72 -28.64 1.73
N SER A 388 24.38 -29.84 1.31
CA SER A 388 25.17 -30.61 0.32
C SER A 388 24.92 -30.20 -1.13
N ARG A 389 23.99 -29.25 -1.36
CA ARG A 389 23.64 -28.78 -2.70
C ARG A 389 23.50 -27.27 -2.70
N PRO A 390 23.89 -26.60 -3.79
CA PRO A 390 23.58 -25.19 -3.98
C PRO A 390 22.07 -24.93 -3.94
N VAL A 391 21.68 -23.79 -3.43
CA VAL A 391 20.27 -23.32 -3.42
C VAL A 391 20.14 -22.10 -4.32
N VAL A 392 19.23 -22.12 -5.28
CA VAL A 392 19.01 -21.00 -6.19
C VAL A 392 17.59 -20.49 -6.04
N PHE A 393 17.47 -19.24 -5.65
CA PHE A 393 16.16 -18.57 -5.51
C PHE A 393 15.79 -17.85 -6.80
N VAL A 394 14.55 -18.02 -7.24
CA VAL A 394 14.00 -17.45 -8.46
C VAL A 394 12.75 -16.64 -8.15
N CYS A 395 12.72 -15.38 -8.55
CA CYS A 395 11.55 -14.52 -8.54
C CYS A 395 11.27 -13.99 -9.95
N PRO A 396 10.27 -13.13 -10.20
CA PRO A 396 9.99 -12.65 -11.56
C PRO A 396 11.20 -11.99 -12.25
N VAL A 397 11.87 -11.04 -11.60
CA VAL A 397 12.92 -10.20 -12.20
C VAL A 397 14.26 -10.21 -11.43
N GLY A 398 14.43 -11.11 -10.47
CA GLY A 398 15.69 -11.30 -9.75
C GLY A 398 15.89 -10.37 -8.53
N GLU A 399 14.95 -9.46 -8.21
CA GLU A 399 15.11 -8.50 -7.11
C GLU A 399 14.73 -9.11 -5.74
N ALA A 400 13.53 -9.69 -5.62
CA ALA A 400 13.07 -10.28 -4.35
C ALA A 400 13.88 -11.51 -3.93
N SER A 401 14.36 -12.31 -4.89
CA SER A 401 15.18 -13.49 -4.63
C SER A 401 16.57 -13.18 -4.07
N LEU A 402 17.11 -11.98 -4.31
CA LEU A 402 18.38 -11.54 -3.73
C LEU A 402 18.37 -11.59 -2.20
N ARG A 403 17.27 -11.16 -1.57
CA ARG A 403 17.12 -11.19 -0.11
C ARG A 403 17.24 -12.61 0.45
N PHE A 404 16.59 -13.58 -0.19
CA PHE A 404 16.64 -14.98 0.25
C PHE A 404 18.01 -15.59 0.04
N ALA A 405 18.65 -15.28 -1.08
CA ALA A 405 20.03 -15.70 -1.34
C ALA A 405 21.01 -15.14 -0.31
N ALA A 406 20.89 -13.84 0.04
CA ALA A 406 21.71 -13.21 1.06
C ALA A 406 21.50 -13.83 2.45
N LEU A 407 20.25 -14.12 2.84
CA LEU A 407 19.92 -14.78 4.10
C LEU A 407 20.52 -16.18 4.18
N ALA A 408 20.35 -16.97 3.13
CA ALA A 408 20.89 -18.33 3.05
C ALA A 408 22.42 -18.35 3.03
N HIS A 409 23.04 -17.43 2.28
CA HIS A 409 24.49 -17.29 2.22
C HIS A 409 25.08 -16.92 3.60
N ARG A 410 24.47 -15.96 4.30
CA ARG A 410 24.88 -15.60 5.67
C ARG A 410 24.74 -16.78 6.65
N ALA A 411 23.77 -17.68 6.44
CA ALA A 411 23.61 -18.90 7.20
C ALA A 411 24.61 -20.02 6.81
N GLY A 412 25.54 -19.73 5.89
CA GLY A 412 26.60 -20.66 5.46
C GLY A 412 26.14 -21.67 4.40
N TYR A 413 25.11 -21.35 3.62
CA TYR A 413 24.70 -22.13 2.46
C TYR A 413 25.40 -21.61 1.20
N ASP A 414 25.64 -22.49 0.26
CA ASP A 414 26.00 -22.14 -1.10
C ASP A 414 24.71 -21.71 -1.82
N ALA A 415 24.42 -20.39 -1.77
CA ALA A 415 23.11 -19.86 -2.15
C ALA A 415 23.23 -18.69 -3.13
N TYR A 416 22.34 -18.68 -4.11
CA TYR A 416 22.35 -17.74 -5.23
C TYR A 416 20.94 -17.20 -5.53
N SER A 417 20.88 -16.03 -6.16
CA SER A 417 19.69 -15.53 -6.85
C SER A 417 19.86 -15.66 -8.35
N LEU A 418 18.81 -16.03 -9.08
CA LEU A 418 18.82 -16.00 -10.54
C LEU A 418 18.76 -14.54 -11.02
N ALA A 419 19.83 -14.08 -11.66
CA ALA A 419 19.92 -12.73 -12.20
C ALA A 419 18.84 -12.49 -13.26
N GLY A 420 18.05 -11.42 -13.08
CA GLY A 420 16.89 -11.12 -13.93
C GLY A 420 15.71 -12.10 -13.79
N GLY A 421 15.77 -13.04 -12.85
CA GLY A 421 14.69 -13.95 -12.49
C GLY A 421 14.19 -14.84 -13.64
N ILE A 422 12.93 -15.27 -13.54
CA ILE A 422 12.33 -16.14 -14.57
C ILE A 422 12.18 -15.44 -15.93
N VAL A 423 12.08 -14.10 -15.93
CA VAL A 423 12.02 -13.32 -17.17
C VAL A 423 13.33 -13.50 -17.95
N ALA A 424 14.47 -13.30 -17.31
CA ALA A 424 15.78 -13.52 -17.97
C ALA A 424 16.01 -14.99 -18.39
N TRP A 425 15.53 -15.94 -17.58
CA TRP A 425 15.57 -17.38 -17.94
C TRP A 425 14.80 -17.66 -19.22
N ARG A 426 13.57 -17.14 -19.33
CA ARG A 426 12.73 -17.26 -20.52
C ARG A 426 13.34 -16.56 -21.73
N ASP A 427 13.81 -15.32 -21.55
CA ASP A 427 14.37 -14.50 -22.63
C ASP A 427 15.70 -15.07 -23.18
N ALA A 428 16.44 -15.82 -22.35
CA ALA A 428 17.60 -16.60 -22.76
C ALA A 428 17.24 -17.89 -23.53
N GLY A 429 15.94 -18.16 -23.75
CA GLY A 429 15.49 -19.37 -24.45
C GLY A 429 15.65 -20.66 -23.65
N CYS A 430 15.86 -20.58 -22.34
CA CYS A 430 16.01 -21.74 -21.47
C CYS A 430 14.67 -22.49 -21.30
N PRO A 431 14.69 -23.83 -21.07
CA PRO A 431 13.48 -24.64 -20.99
C PRO A 431 12.62 -24.22 -19.78
N LEU A 432 11.31 -24.24 -19.99
CA LEU A 432 10.31 -24.04 -18.94
C LEU A 432 9.51 -25.33 -18.74
N GLU A 433 9.37 -25.74 -17.49
CA GLU A 433 8.41 -26.75 -17.10
C GLU A 433 7.05 -26.10 -16.80
N ARG A 434 5.95 -26.80 -17.07
CA ARG A 434 4.58 -26.31 -16.88
C ARG A 434 3.78 -27.29 -16.03
N GLY A 435 2.85 -26.76 -15.23
CA GLY A 435 2.08 -27.59 -14.29
C GLY A 435 2.79 -27.71 -12.93
N GLY A 436 2.38 -28.66 -12.10
CA GLY A 436 2.88 -28.88 -10.74
C GLY A 436 1.85 -28.62 -9.68
#